data_740917ce2a27a956fe44d306ac1a377e
#
_entry.id   740917ce2a27a956fe44d306ac1a377e
#
_cell.length_a   1.000
_cell.length_b   1.000
_cell.length_c   1.000
_cell.angle_alpha   90.00
_cell.angle_beta   90.00
_cell.angle_gamma   90.00
#
_symmetry.space_group_name_H-M   'P 1'
#
loop_
_entity.id
_entity.type
_entity.pdbx_description
1 polymer ?
#
loop_
_entity_poly.entity_id
_entity_poly.type
_entity_poly.pdbx_seq_one_letter_code
_entity_poly.pdbx_strand_id
1 'polypeptide(L)'
;MLQPELKFRRDKIRYLMAQQGIDAALIACNVNLLYTYGEIVNGYLYLPLHSPALLFVKRPNNIVGEFVFPIRKPEQIVDLLKENGIPVASKIMLEGGELPYADYMRLASLFPESEVVDGTAIIREARSVKTPLEIELFRRSAALHARAYSKIPDVYHPGMTDRELSVEVERLMRLEGCLGIFRVFGQSMEIFMGSVL
;
A
#
# COMPACT_ATOMS: atom_id res chain seq x y z
N MET A 1 5.90 -7.32 -17.53
CA MET A 1 6.23 -8.09 -16.31
C MET A 1 5.36 -7.73 -15.09
N LEU A 2 5.03 -6.47 -14.86
CA LEU A 2 4.27 -6.07 -13.67
C LEU A 2 2.77 -6.46 -13.70
N GLN A 3 2.09 -6.35 -14.84
CA GLN A 3 0.65 -6.60 -14.93
C GLN A 3 0.19 -8.02 -14.51
N PRO A 4 0.86 -9.10 -14.90
CA PRO A 4 0.53 -10.44 -14.41
C PRO A 4 0.69 -10.57 -12.89
N GLU A 5 1.72 -9.94 -12.31
CA GLU A 5 1.96 -9.90 -10.87
C GLU A 5 0.83 -9.18 -10.13
N LEU A 6 0.42 -8.00 -10.61
CA LEU A 6 -0.67 -7.24 -10.02
C LEU A 6 -2.01 -7.98 -10.12
N LYS A 7 -2.23 -8.67 -11.24
CA LYS A 7 -3.40 -9.55 -11.38
C LYS A 7 -3.38 -10.65 -10.33
N PHE A 8 -2.25 -11.36 -10.18
CA PHE A 8 -2.09 -12.42 -9.19
C PHE A 8 -2.38 -11.92 -7.76
N ARG A 9 -1.86 -10.74 -7.40
CA ARG A 9 -2.09 -10.14 -6.08
C ARG A 9 -3.57 -9.83 -5.84
N ARG A 10 -4.24 -9.23 -6.83
CA ARG A 10 -5.70 -8.98 -6.75
C ARG A 10 -6.50 -10.27 -6.68
N ASP A 11 -6.14 -11.29 -7.44
CA ASP A 11 -6.84 -12.59 -7.43
C ASP A 11 -6.67 -13.30 -6.08
N LYS A 12 -5.51 -13.17 -5.43
CA LYS A 12 -5.29 -13.67 -4.07
C LYS A 12 -6.19 -12.97 -3.05
N ILE A 13 -6.35 -11.64 -3.14
CA ILE A 13 -7.30 -10.91 -2.28
C ILE A 13 -8.72 -11.37 -2.55
N ARG A 14 -9.13 -11.49 -3.82
CA ARG A 14 -10.47 -12.00 -4.21
C ARG A 14 -10.76 -13.39 -3.66
N TYR A 15 -9.77 -14.28 -3.71
CA TYR A 15 -9.88 -15.62 -3.14
C TYR A 15 -10.22 -15.58 -1.65
N LEU A 16 -9.50 -14.76 -0.88
CA LEU A 16 -9.72 -14.60 0.56
C LEU A 16 -11.07 -13.91 0.86
N MET A 17 -11.46 -12.93 0.05
CA MET A 17 -12.77 -12.28 0.12
C MET A 17 -13.89 -13.28 -0.07
N ALA A 18 -13.80 -14.13 -1.10
CA ALA A 18 -14.80 -15.14 -1.41
C ALA A 18 -15.03 -16.11 -0.25
N GLN A 19 -13.99 -16.50 0.47
CA GLN A 19 -14.09 -17.37 1.65
C GLN A 19 -14.88 -16.74 2.80
N GLN A 20 -15.00 -15.40 2.84
CA GLN A 20 -15.71 -14.66 3.87
C GLN A 20 -17.04 -14.05 3.36
N GLY A 21 -17.46 -14.42 2.14
CA GLY A 21 -18.67 -13.93 1.51
C GLY A 21 -18.65 -12.42 1.26
N ILE A 22 -17.48 -11.85 0.97
CA ILE A 22 -17.30 -10.43 0.67
C ILE A 22 -17.32 -10.21 -0.84
N ASP A 23 -18.18 -9.31 -1.32
CA ASP A 23 -18.41 -9.09 -2.75
C ASP A 23 -17.43 -8.10 -3.37
N ALA A 24 -16.94 -7.12 -2.59
CA ALA A 24 -15.98 -6.14 -3.07
C ALA A 24 -15.07 -5.63 -1.94
N ALA A 25 -13.93 -5.05 -2.33
CA ALA A 25 -13.07 -4.27 -1.47
C ALA A 25 -12.95 -2.83 -2.00
N LEU A 26 -12.94 -1.85 -1.10
CA LEU A 26 -12.48 -0.49 -1.41
C LEU A 26 -11.16 -0.25 -0.69
N ILE A 27 -10.07 -0.30 -1.46
CA ILE A 27 -8.71 -0.13 -0.98
C ILE A 27 -8.32 1.34 -1.09
N ALA A 28 -7.86 1.93 0.00
CA ALA A 28 -7.55 3.35 0.12
C ALA A 28 -6.13 3.63 0.65
N CYS A 29 -5.54 2.69 1.40
CA CYS A 29 -4.20 2.86 1.95
C CYS A 29 -3.13 2.80 0.86
N ASN A 30 -2.25 3.80 0.80
CA ASN A 30 -1.23 3.96 -0.26
C ASN A 30 -0.38 2.70 -0.47
N VAL A 31 0.02 2.03 0.61
CA VAL A 31 0.84 0.81 0.52
C VAL A 31 0.07 -0.34 -0.14
N ASN A 32 -1.23 -0.43 0.08
CA ASN A 32 -2.09 -1.45 -0.49
C ASN A 32 -2.55 -1.09 -1.90
N LEU A 33 -2.68 0.20 -2.22
CA LEU A 33 -2.81 0.69 -3.60
C LEU A 33 -1.57 0.35 -4.43
N LEU A 34 -0.37 0.61 -3.90
CA LEU A 34 0.88 0.21 -4.56
C LEU A 34 0.95 -1.32 -4.75
N TYR A 35 0.55 -2.11 -3.76
CA TYR A 35 0.54 -3.57 -3.84
C TYR A 35 -0.41 -4.10 -4.92
N THR A 36 -1.58 -3.49 -5.08
CA THR A 36 -2.66 -3.99 -5.94
C THR A 36 -2.69 -3.35 -7.32
N TYR A 37 -2.20 -2.12 -7.47
CA TYR A 37 -2.21 -1.36 -8.72
C TYR A 37 -0.81 -1.13 -9.30
N GLY A 38 0.23 -1.04 -8.45
CA GLY A 38 1.62 -0.91 -8.89
C GLY A 38 2.15 0.51 -8.96
N GLU A 39 1.33 1.51 -8.66
CA GLU A 39 1.70 2.92 -8.65
C GLU A 39 1.28 3.61 -7.35
N ILE A 40 1.99 4.67 -7.00
CA ILE A 40 1.64 5.50 -5.84
C ILE A 40 0.61 6.53 -6.28
N VAL A 41 -0.61 6.36 -5.82
CA VAL A 41 -1.74 7.23 -6.15
C VAL A 41 -2.42 7.73 -4.89
N ASN A 42 -2.95 8.95 -4.92
CA ASN A 42 -3.97 9.38 -3.98
C ASN A 42 -5.33 9.08 -4.61
N GLY A 43 -6.00 8.08 -4.13
CA GLY A 43 -7.23 7.57 -4.73
C GLY A 43 -7.76 6.34 -4.02
N TYR A 44 -8.56 5.57 -4.74
CA TYR A 44 -9.23 4.38 -4.24
C TYR A 44 -9.25 3.31 -5.32
N LEU A 45 -9.02 2.05 -4.95
CA LEU A 45 -9.22 0.91 -5.83
C LEU A 45 -10.48 0.15 -5.38
N TYR A 46 -11.52 0.15 -6.20
CA TYR A 46 -12.65 -0.74 -6.01
C TYR A 46 -12.32 -2.07 -6.68
N LEU A 47 -12.27 -3.12 -5.88
CA LEU A 47 -11.93 -4.48 -6.31
C LEU A 47 -13.14 -5.39 -6.12
N PRO A 48 -14.02 -5.53 -7.13
CA PRO A 48 -15.13 -6.45 -7.09
C PRO A 48 -14.66 -7.91 -7.24
N LEU A 49 -15.44 -8.85 -6.73
CA LEU A 49 -15.10 -10.27 -6.76
C LEU A 49 -15.00 -10.82 -8.18
N HIS A 50 -15.93 -10.42 -9.07
CA HIS A 50 -16.08 -11.04 -10.40
C HIS A 50 -15.90 -10.08 -11.59
N SER A 51 -15.60 -8.81 -11.35
CA SER A 51 -15.45 -7.79 -12.41
C SER A 51 -14.04 -7.17 -12.39
N PRO A 52 -13.65 -6.44 -13.41
CA PRO A 52 -12.40 -5.68 -13.40
C PRO A 52 -12.28 -4.76 -12.19
N ALA A 53 -11.05 -4.54 -11.72
CA ALA A 53 -10.78 -3.57 -10.68
C ALA A 53 -10.85 -2.15 -11.26
N LEU A 54 -11.49 -1.22 -10.55
CA LEU A 54 -11.64 0.18 -10.95
C LEU A 54 -10.80 1.06 -10.05
N LEU A 55 -9.96 1.90 -10.65
CA LEU A 55 -9.14 2.88 -9.94
C LEU A 55 -9.78 4.27 -10.03
N PHE A 56 -10.07 4.85 -8.88
CA PHE A 56 -10.56 6.22 -8.73
C PHE A 56 -9.42 7.11 -8.25
N VAL A 57 -8.94 8.03 -9.10
CA VAL A 57 -7.72 8.80 -8.86
C VAL A 57 -8.03 10.25 -8.54
N LYS A 58 -7.54 10.73 -7.41
CA LYS A 58 -7.51 12.17 -7.10
C LYS A 58 -6.24 12.83 -7.63
N ARG A 59 -5.09 12.16 -7.49
CA ARG A 59 -3.75 12.62 -7.94
C ARG A 59 -2.82 11.42 -8.11
N PRO A 60 -1.86 11.46 -9.07
CA PRO A 60 -1.69 12.49 -10.09
C PRO A 60 -2.75 12.40 -11.20
N ASN A 61 -2.94 13.47 -11.98
CA ASN A 61 -4.00 13.54 -13.00
C ASN A 61 -3.62 12.91 -14.35
N ASN A 62 -2.41 12.38 -14.48
CA ASN A 62 -1.88 11.81 -15.72
C ASN A 62 -2.01 10.28 -15.82
N ILE A 63 -2.64 9.64 -14.83
CA ILE A 63 -2.93 8.21 -14.89
C ILE A 63 -4.18 8.01 -15.74
N VAL A 64 -4.03 7.26 -16.82
CA VAL A 64 -5.10 6.95 -17.77
C VAL A 64 -5.18 5.44 -18.00
N GLY A 65 -6.38 4.94 -18.24
CA GLY A 65 -6.63 3.53 -18.51
C GLY A 65 -8.13 3.25 -18.64
N GLU A 66 -8.49 2.09 -19.17
CA GLU A 66 -9.88 1.70 -19.39
C GLU A 66 -10.75 1.74 -18.12
N PHE A 67 -10.16 1.34 -16.98
CA PHE A 67 -10.84 1.30 -15.68
C PHE A 67 -10.26 2.32 -14.70
N VAL A 68 -9.82 3.48 -15.19
CA VAL A 68 -9.26 4.57 -14.39
C VAL A 68 -10.15 5.80 -14.51
N PHE A 69 -10.65 6.27 -13.38
CA PHE A 69 -11.61 7.36 -13.30
C PHE A 69 -11.06 8.50 -12.44
N PRO A 70 -10.89 9.70 -13.01
CA PRO A 70 -10.50 10.86 -12.21
C PRO A 70 -11.67 11.29 -11.32
N ILE A 71 -11.39 11.52 -10.03
CA ILE A 71 -12.36 12.01 -9.06
C ILE A 71 -11.80 13.17 -8.26
N ARG A 72 -12.69 14.01 -7.73
CA ARG A 72 -12.36 15.08 -6.77
C ARG A 72 -12.61 14.65 -5.33
N LYS A 73 -13.64 13.84 -5.11
CA LYS A 73 -14.10 13.40 -3.79
C LYS A 73 -14.63 11.96 -3.87
N PRO A 74 -14.53 11.18 -2.79
CA PRO A 74 -14.92 9.76 -2.80
C PRO A 74 -16.42 9.54 -3.05
N GLU A 75 -17.28 10.54 -2.79
CA GLU A 75 -18.72 10.47 -3.05
C GLU A 75 -19.06 10.20 -4.52
N GLN A 76 -18.14 10.50 -5.44
CA GLN A 76 -18.32 10.22 -6.87
C GLN A 76 -18.17 8.74 -7.22
N ILE A 77 -17.63 7.91 -6.32
CA ILE A 77 -17.35 6.49 -6.58
C ILE A 77 -18.65 5.75 -6.93
N VAL A 78 -19.68 5.89 -6.11
CA VAL A 78 -20.94 5.15 -6.28
C VAL A 78 -21.65 5.53 -7.58
N ASP A 79 -21.63 6.80 -7.95
CA ASP A 79 -22.21 7.27 -9.21
C ASP A 79 -21.47 6.68 -10.40
N LEU A 80 -20.12 6.73 -10.37
CA LEU A 80 -19.27 6.13 -11.42
C LEU A 80 -19.42 4.62 -11.52
N LEU A 81 -19.63 3.90 -10.41
CA LEU A 81 -19.94 2.48 -10.46
C LEU A 81 -21.25 2.24 -11.23
N LYS A 82 -22.31 3.00 -10.92
CA LYS A 82 -23.61 2.90 -11.59
C LYS A 82 -23.54 3.24 -13.08
N GLU A 83 -22.84 4.33 -13.42
CA GLU A 83 -22.65 4.78 -14.81
C GLU A 83 -21.92 3.74 -15.66
N ASN A 84 -21.03 2.95 -15.04
CA ASN A 84 -20.27 1.89 -15.72
C ASN A 84 -20.95 0.50 -15.60
N GLY A 85 -22.18 0.42 -15.11
CA GLY A 85 -22.90 -0.84 -14.98
C GLY A 85 -22.32 -1.81 -13.96
N ILE A 86 -21.53 -1.32 -13.01
CA ILE A 86 -20.92 -2.12 -11.94
C ILE A 86 -21.88 -2.08 -10.75
N PRO A 87 -22.43 -3.22 -10.32
CA PRO A 87 -23.30 -3.25 -9.17
C PRO A 87 -22.57 -2.85 -7.89
N VAL A 88 -23.23 -2.08 -7.05
CA VAL A 88 -22.74 -1.82 -5.68
C VAL A 88 -22.80 -3.13 -4.90
N ALA A 89 -21.71 -3.49 -4.25
CA ALA A 89 -21.61 -4.75 -3.51
C ALA A 89 -22.57 -4.78 -2.31
N SER A 90 -23.18 -5.95 -2.05
CA SER A 90 -24.01 -6.14 -0.85
C SER A 90 -23.16 -6.21 0.42
N LYS A 91 -21.96 -6.78 0.31
CA LYS A 91 -20.99 -6.82 1.39
C LYS A 91 -19.64 -6.29 0.89
N ILE A 92 -19.16 -5.22 1.51
CA ILE A 92 -17.93 -4.53 1.11
C ILE A 92 -16.94 -4.44 2.26
N MET A 93 -15.68 -4.72 2.00
CA MET A 93 -14.63 -4.51 2.99
C MET A 93 -13.89 -3.18 2.78
N LEU A 94 -13.56 -2.54 3.88
CA LEU A 94 -12.67 -1.39 4.01
C LEU A 94 -11.46 -1.74 4.89
N GLU A 95 -10.42 -0.95 4.84
CA GLU A 95 -9.19 -1.14 5.64
C GLU A 95 -9.33 -0.47 7.01
N GLY A 96 -10.26 -0.96 7.86
CA GLY A 96 -10.63 -0.34 9.13
C GLY A 96 -9.48 -0.21 10.13
N GLY A 97 -8.55 -1.16 10.14
CA GLY A 97 -7.36 -1.11 11.00
C GLY A 97 -6.21 -0.24 10.49
N GLU A 98 -6.33 0.35 9.29
CA GLU A 98 -5.29 1.20 8.67
C GLU A 98 -5.77 2.63 8.43
N LEU A 99 -7.06 2.82 8.20
CA LEU A 99 -7.65 4.11 7.92
C LEU A 99 -7.89 4.92 9.21
N PRO A 100 -7.65 6.25 9.19
CA PRO A 100 -8.17 7.12 10.24
C PRO A 100 -9.69 6.94 10.38
N TYR A 101 -10.18 6.97 11.62
CA TYR A 101 -11.59 6.74 11.91
C TYR A 101 -12.54 7.62 11.06
N ALA A 102 -12.22 8.90 10.91
CA ALA A 102 -13.03 9.82 10.11
C ALA A 102 -13.10 9.42 8.63
N ASP A 103 -11.98 8.94 8.06
CA ASP A 103 -11.93 8.47 6.67
C ASP A 103 -12.69 7.16 6.52
N TYR A 104 -12.55 6.21 7.47
CA TYR A 104 -13.32 4.98 7.49
C TYR A 104 -14.81 5.26 7.50
N MET A 105 -15.30 6.09 8.41
CA MET A 105 -16.72 6.44 8.53
C MET A 105 -17.24 7.13 7.26
N ARG A 106 -16.45 8.03 6.69
CA ARG A 106 -16.80 8.71 5.42
C ARG A 106 -16.93 7.70 4.27
N LEU A 107 -15.98 6.77 4.14
CA LEU A 107 -16.04 5.76 3.08
C LEU A 107 -17.18 4.76 3.31
N ALA A 108 -17.41 4.35 4.54
CA ALA A 108 -18.53 3.47 4.89
C ALA A 108 -19.88 4.11 4.54
N SER A 109 -20.04 5.40 4.77
CA SER A 109 -21.28 6.13 4.46
C SER A 109 -21.60 6.22 2.95
N LEU A 110 -20.66 5.89 2.08
CA LEU A 110 -20.91 5.82 0.63
C LEU A 110 -21.78 4.61 0.25
N PHE A 111 -21.83 3.60 1.11
CA PHE A 111 -22.47 2.31 0.87
C PHE A 111 -23.57 2.01 1.90
N PRO A 112 -24.63 2.86 1.98
CA PRO A 112 -25.63 2.76 3.04
C PRO A 112 -26.45 1.47 3.02
N GLU A 113 -26.55 0.83 1.84
CA GLU A 113 -27.29 -0.44 1.66
C GLU A 113 -26.38 -1.68 1.76
N SER A 114 -25.08 -1.48 2.00
CA SER A 114 -24.09 -2.56 2.07
C SER A 114 -23.72 -2.89 3.51
N GLU A 115 -23.46 -4.16 3.79
CA GLU A 115 -22.73 -4.57 4.99
C GLU A 115 -21.25 -4.17 4.85
N VAL A 116 -20.81 -3.19 5.64
CA VAL A 116 -19.41 -2.75 5.64
C VAL A 116 -18.63 -3.48 6.71
N VAL A 117 -17.55 -4.16 6.32
CA VAL A 117 -16.70 -4.96 7.23
C VAL A 117 -15.24 -4.52 7.18
N ASP A 118 -14.48 -4.82 8.25
CA ASP A 118 -13.02 -4.60 8.23
C ASP A 118 -12.32 -5.73 7.48
N GLY A 119 -11.65 -5.37 6.38
CA GLY A 119 -10.85 -6.26 5.54
C GLY A 119 -9.35 -6.20 5.79
N THR A 120 -8.90 -5.50 6.83
CA THR A 120 -7.47 -5.31 7.11
C THR A 120 -6.72 -6.63 7.21
N ALA A 121 -7.29 -7.61 7.91
CA ALA A 121 -6.69 -8.95 8.07
C ALA A 121 -6.54 -9.68 6.73
N ILE A 122 -7.52 -9.57 5.83
CA ILE A 122 -7.51 -10.19 4.51
C ILE A 122 -6.35 -9.67 3.67
N ILE A 123 -6.16 -8.35 3.65
CA ILE A 123 -5.06 -7.74 2.88
C ILE A 123 -3.70 -8.10 3.49
N ARG A 124 -3.58 -8.11 4.81
CA ARG A 124 -2.35 -8.54 5.51
C ARG A 124 -2.03 -10.00 5.21
N GLU A 125 -3.01 -10.88 5.22
CA GLU A 125 -2.85 -12.30 4.86
C GLU A 125 -2.43 -12.44 3.39
N ALA A 126 -3.07 -11.74 2.46
CA ALA A 126 -2.66 -11.75 1.06
C ALA A 126 -1.20 -11.34 0.87
N ARG A 127 -0.69 -10.41 1.67
CA ARG A 127 0.70 -9.90 1.62
C ARG A 127 1.69 -10.70 2.47
N SER A 128 1.23 -11.65 3.28
CA SER A 128 2.09 -12.42 4.19
C SER A 128 3.07 -13.32 3.44
N VAL A 129 2.59 -14.05 2.45
CA VAL A 129 3.40 -14.93 1.58
C VAL A 129 3.82 -14.16 0.33
N LYS A 130 5.13 -13.96 0.17
CA LYS A 130 5.72 -13.13 -0.89
C LYS A 130 5.83 -13.90 -2.20
N THR A 131 5.62 -13.19 -3.29
CA THR A 131 5.80 -13.71 -4.65
C THR A 131 7.29 -13.81 -5.00
N PRO A 132 7.65 -14.58 -6.05
CA PRO A 132 9.04 -14.61 -6.54
C PRO A 132 9.58 -13.21 -6.89
N LEU A 133 8.74 -12.34 -7.46
CA LEU A 133 9.14 -10.95 -7.77
C LEU A 133 9.42 -10.15 -6.49
N GLU A 134 8.58 -10.27 -5.48
CA GLU A 134 8.80 -9.61 -4.19
C GLU A 134 10.07 -10.11 -3.50
N ILE A 135 10.33 -11.42 -3.54
CA ILE A 135 11.57 -12.01 -3.00
C ILE A 135 12.79 -11.46 -3.72
N GLU A 136 12.72 -11.33 -5.05
CA GLU A 136 13.84 -10.73 -5.82
C GLU A 136 14.10 -9.27 -5.43
N LEU A 137 13.04 -8.48 -5.24
CA LEU A 137 13.16 -7.09 -4.76
C LEU A 137 13.76 -7.03 -3.34
N PHE A 138 13.36 -7.93 -2.45
CA PHE A 138 13.98 -8.04 -1.11
C PHE A 138 15.46 -8.40 -1.18
N ARG A 139 15.84 -9.35 -2.04
CA ARG A 139 17.25 -9.72 -2.24
C ARG A 139 18.08 -8.56 -2.75
N ARG A 140 17.57 -7.79 -3.71
CA ARG A 140 18.24 -6.57 -4.20
C ARG A 140 18.41 -5.54 -3.09
N SER A 141 17.36 -5.27 -2.32
CA SER A 141 17.43 -4.37 -1.19
C SER A 141 18.45 -4.84 -0.14
N ALA A 142 18.42 -6.12 0.23
CA ALA A 142 19.38 -6.69 1.17
C ALA A 142 20.84 -6.57 0.67
N ALA A 143 21.08 -6.77 -0.63
CA ALA A 143 22.42 -6.58 -1.21
C ALA A 143 22.92 -5.14 -1.14
N LEU A 144 22.01 -4.14 -1.32
CA LEU A 144 22.34 -2.72 -1.13
C LEU A 144 22.77 -2.45 0.32
N HIS A 145 21.99 -2.94 1.28
CA HIS A 145 22.29 -2.81 2.70
C HIS A 145 23.62 -3.48 3.07
N ALA A 146 23.87 -4.70 2.57
CA ALA A 146 25.11 -5.42 2.83
C ALA A 146 26.34 -4.63 2.33
N ARG A 147 26.26 -4.01 1.13
CA ARG A 147 27.35 -3.17 0.61
C ARG A 147 27.58 -1.90 1.44
N ALA A 148 26.51 -1.27 1.91
CA ALA A 148 26.65 -0.10 2.78
C ALA A 148 27.30 -0.48 4.11
N TYR A 149 26.79 -1.53 4.76
CA TYR A 149 27.31 -1.99 6.05
C TYR A 149 28.76 -2.49 5.98
N SER A 150 29.19 -3.12 4.89
CA SER A 150 30.57 -3.56 4.73
C SER A 150 31.59 -2.40 4.72
N LYS A 151 31.14 -1.16 4.46
CA LYS A 151 31.98 0.03 4.45
C LYS A 151 32.02 0.76 5.81
N ILE A 152 31.25 0.33 6.80
CA ILE A 152 31.25 0.97 8.13
C ILE A 152 32.63 0.95 8.78
N PRO A 153 33.42 -0.13 8.74
CA PRO A 153 34.79 -0.12 9.30
C PRO A 153 35.70 0.92 8.68
N ASP A 154 35.47 1.34 7.43
CA ASP A 154 36.29 2.31 6.72
C ASP A 154 36.02 3.76 7.18
N VAL A 155 34.85 4.01 7.76
CA VAL A 155 34.45 5.35 8.22
C VAL A 155 34.47 5.50 9.74
N TYR A 156 34.45 4.37 10.47
CA TYR A 156 34.51 4.40 11.93
C TYR A 156 35.92 4.70 12.45
N HIS A 157 36.01 5.58 13.44
CA HIS A 157 37.25 5.83 14.19
C HIS A 157 36.95 6.00 15.69
N PRO A 158 37.91 5.61 16.57
CA PRO A 158 37.78 5.83 18.00
C PRO A 158 37.53 7.31 18.37
N GLY A 159 36.60 7.54 19.30
CA GLY A 159 36.21 8.89 19.71
C GLY A 159 35.03 9.47 18.91
N MET A 160 34.57 8.77 17.87
CA MET A 160 33.38 9.12 17.13
C MET A 160 32.14 9.00 18.04
N THR A 161 31.27 9.98 17.97
CA THR A 161 29.98 9.92 18.64
C THR A 161 29.00 9.02 17.85
N ASP A 162 27.96 8.51 18.52
CA ASP A 162 26.86 7.77 17.89
C ASP A 162 26.19 8.58 16.77
N ARG A 163 26.05 9.89 16.96
CA ARG A 163 25.50 10.81 15.95
C ARG A 163 26.38 10.89 14.70
N GLU A 164 27.69 11.04 14.87
CA GLU A 164 28.63 11.08 13.74
C GLU A 164 28.62 9.77 12.99
N LEU A 165 28.62 8.63 13.68
CA LEU A 165 28.51 7.32 13.05
C LEU A 165 27.19 7.16 12.30
N SER A 166 26.08 7.60 12.89
CA SER A 166 24.76 7.55 12.26
C SER A 166 24.71 8.34 10.94
N VAL A 167 25.31 9.54 10.91
CA VAL A 167 25.43 10.37 9.71
C VAL A 167 26.24 9.65 8.62
N GLU A 168 27.37 9.04 8.97
CA GLU A 168 28.20 8.31 8.02
C GLU A 168 27.50 7.06 7.48
N VAL A 169 26.81 6.30 8.33
CA VAL A 169 26.00 5.15 7.90
C VAL A 169 24.90 5.59 6.95
N GLU A 170 24.18 6.67 7.28
CA GLU A 170 23.14 7.21 6.39
C GLU A 170 23.73 7.65 5.05
N ARG A 171 24.88 8.31 5.05
CA ARG A 171 25.60 8.70 3.82
C ARG A 171 25.95 7.49 2.97
N LEU A 172 26.51 6.43 3.56
CA LEU A 172 26.82 5.18 2.86
C LEU A 172 25.57 4.54 2.26
N MET A 173 24.49 4.47 3.01
CA MET A 173 23.20 3.94 2.54
C MET A 173 22.65 4.73 1.35
N ARG A 174 22.72 6.07 1.40
CA ARG A 174 22.25 6.94 0.30
C ARG A 174 23.11 6.78 -0.95
N LEU A 175 24.43 6.61 -0.82
CA LEU A 175 25.32 6.33 -1.94
C LEU A 175 25.02 4.99 -2.64
N GLU A 176 24.50 4.02 -1.90
CA GLU A 176 24.04 2.74 -2.47
C GLU A 176 22.61 2.82 -3.02
N GLY A 177 21.94 3.96 -2.98
CA GLY A 177 20.61 4.17 -3.56
C GLY A 177 19.45 4.13 -2.57
N CYS A 178 19.71 4.10 -1.27
CA CYS A 178 18.67 4.24 -0.26
C CYS A 178 18.10 5.65 -0.26
N LEU A 179 16.78 5.79 -0.34
CA LEU A 179 16.11 7.10 -0.34
C LEU A 179 15.99 7.73 1.06
N GLY A 180 16.45 7.02 2.10
CA GLY A 180 16.36 7.46 3.50
C GLY A 180 15.19 6.80 4.23
N ILE A 181 14.81 7.40 5.36
CA ILE A 181 13.75 6.87 6.22
C ILE A 181 12.39 7.20 5.61
N PHE A 182 11.59 6.17 5.35
CA PHE A 182 10.18 6.31 5.02
C PHE A 182 9.36 6.48 6.30
N ARG A 183 8.17 7.04 6.12
CA ARG A 183 7.21 7.19 7.20
C ARG A 183 6.94 5.83 7.85
N VAL A 184 7.12 5.74 9.15
CA VAL A 184 6.80 4.56 9.94
C VAL A 184 5.36 4.67 10.41
N PHE A 185 4.57 3.61 10.19
CA PHE A 185 3.22 3.46 10.70
C PHE A 185 3.21 2.44 11.83
N GLY A 186 2.57 2.77 12.93
CA GLY A 186 2.38 1.87 14.05
C GLY A 186 2.07 2.64 15.32
N GLN A 187 1.41 2.00 16.24
CA GLN A 187 1.10 2.60 17.56
C GLN A 187 2.42 2.94 18.27
N SER A 188 2.58 4.20 18.63
CA SER A 188 3.77 4.73 19.35
C SER A 188 5.10 4.57 18.60
N MET A 189 5.10 4.49 17.27
CA MET A 189 6.32 4.36 16.47
C MET A 189 6.88 5.69 15.96
N GLU A 190 6.16 6.79 16.11
CA GLU A 190 6.55 8.12 15.65
C GLU A 190 7.78 8.68 16.40
N ILE A 191 8.05 8.16 17.60
CA ILE A 191 9.16 8.60 18.47
C ILE A 191 10.51 8.03 18.01
N PHE A 192 10.52 6.96 17.21
CA PHE A 192 11.74 6.29 16.77
C PHE A 192 12.37 6.88 15.50
N MET A 193 11.89 8.01 15.06
CA MET A 193 12.44 8.71 13.91
C MET A 193 13.73 9.45 14.30
N GLY A 194 14.84 8.74 14.37
CA GLY A 194 16.16 9.38 14.24
C GLY A 194 17.04 9.47 15.47
N SER A 195 16.92 8.65 16.48
CA SER A 195 17.99 8.51 17.46
C SER A 195 18.45 7.06 17.61
N VAL A 196 19.73 6.84 17.39
CA VAL A 196 20.43 5.70 17.97
C VAL A 196 20.65 6.10 19.44
N LEU A 197 19.98 5.45 20.36
CA LEU A 197 20.22 5.56 21.79
C LEU A 197 21.34 4.62 22.16
#